data_73f37f7f13f141554bba4dfe64373406
#
_entry.id   73f37f7f13f141554bba4dfe64373406
#
_cell.length_a   1.000
_cell.length_b   1.000
_cell.length_c   1.000
_cell.angle_alpha   90.00
_cell.angle_beta   90.00
_cell.angle_gamma   90.00
#
_symmetry.space_group_name_H-M   'P 1'
#
loop_
_entity.id
_entity.type
_entity.pdbx_description
1 polymer ?
#
loop_
_entity_poly.entity_id
_entity_poly.type
_entity_poly.pdbx_seq_one_letter_code
_entity_poly.pdbx_strand_id
1 'polypeptide(L)'
;VKGWTSAVQLRAGDILVLVNGEYVIVEQVQHELLEAPVKVYNLNVEDYHTYFVSDSGLLVHNKCGGTGSYEIEFESGKNYVGKGGPSRMNVSARVHSQLYNDPVVSKIWTPAPNTTTAFVDEYIKMAVRGVNNTNTCNIIWSPGRRIYIKMAQSLLQ
;
A
#
# COMPACT_ATOMS: atom_id res chain seq x y z
N VAL A 1 -0.16 9.71 24.21
CA VAL A 1 0.65 9.12 23.12
C VAL A 1 0.26 9.86 21.85
N LYS A 2 1.25 10.43 21.15
CA LYS A 2 1.01 11.07 19.84
C LYS A 2 1.28 10.03 18.77
N GLY A 3 0.27 9.66 17.98
CA GLY A 3 0.42 8.71 16.88
C GLY A 3 -0.91 8.20 16.35
N TRP A 4 -0.83 7.34 15.36
CA TRP A 4 -2.00 6.71 14.78
C TRP A 4 -2.54 5.62 15.71
N THR A 5 -3.84 5.66 15.98
CA THR A 5 -4.55 4.69 16.81
C THR A 5 -5.65 4.04 15.99
N SER A 6 -5.79 2.73 16.08
CA SER A 6 -6.90 2.02 15.42
C SER A 6 -8.23 2.45 16.01
N ALA A 7 -9.26 2.64 15.17
CA ALA A 7 -10.59 3.03 15.63
C ALA A 7 -11.15 2.11 16.73
N VAL A 8 -10.85 0.81 16.67
CA VAL A 8 -11.27 -0.18 17.70
C VAL A 8 -10.56 0.03 19.06
N GLN A 9 -9.47 0.78 19.09
CA GLN A 9 -8.68 1.06 20.31
C GLN A 9 -8.99 2.42 20.92
N LEU A 10 -9.80 3.24 20.24
CA LEU A 10 -10.21 4.55 20.76
C LEU A 10 -10.98 4.40 22.06
N ARG A 11 -10.77 5.35 22.96
CA ARG A 11 -11.43 5.44 24.27
C ARG A 11 -11.93 6.85 24.53
N ALA A 12 -12.92 6.99 25.38
CA ALA A 12 -13.30 8.29 25.90
C ALA A 12 -12.09 8.98 26.56
N GLY A 13 -11.90 10.25 26.27
CA GLY A 13 -10.74 11.04 26.68
C GLY A 13 -9.58 11.07 25.69
N ASP A 14 -9.58 10.25 24.63
CA ASP A 14 -8.58 10.36 23.56
C ASP A 14 -8.72 11.68 22.79
N ILE A 15 -7.60 12.22 22.34
CA ILE A 15 -7.53 13.51 21.65
C ILE A 15 -7.25 13.25 20.17
N LEU A 16 -8.11 13.77 19.31
CA LEU A 16 -8.01 13.63 17.86
C LEU A 16 -7.70 14.99 17.22
N VAL A 17 -7.06 14.96 16.04
CA VAL A 17 -6.63 16.16 15.30
C VAL A 17 -7.62 16.48 14.19
N LEU A 18 -8.03 17.74 14.08
CA LEU A 18 -8.91 18.26 13.04
C LEU A 18 -8.11 18.89 11.88
N VAL A 19 -8.78 19.13 10.75
CA VAL A 19 -8.19 19.73 9.53
C VAL A 19 -7.61 21.12 9.78
N ASN A 20 -8.20 21.89 10.68
CA ASN A 20 -7.76 23.23 11.07
C ASN A 20 -6.59 23.22 12.08
N GLY A 21 -6.10 22.03 12.47
CA GLY A 21 -5.06 21.87 13.48
C GLY A 21 -5.55 21.91 14.93
N GLU A 22 -6.83 22.10 15.14
CA GLU A 22 -7.45 22.01 16.46
C GLU A 22 -7.58 20.57 16.93
N TYR A 23 -7.94 20.40 18.20
CA TYR A 23 -8.09 19.11 18.84
C TYR A 23 -9.54 18.92 19.31
N VAL A 24 -10.02 17.69 19.19
CA VAL A 24 -11.30 17.26 19.75
C VAL A 24 -11.09 16.07 20.68
N ILE A 25 -11.84 16.02 21.75
CA ILE A 25 -11.80 14.91 22.72
C ILE A 25 -12.90 13.92 22.35
N VAL A 26 -12.57 12.64 22.36
CA VAL A 26 -13.55 11.55 22.20
C VAL A 26 -14.38 11.48 23.47
N GLU A 27 -15.66 11.83 23.40
CA GLU A 27 -16.55 11.78 24.56
C GLU A 27 -17.00 10.35 24.86
N GLN A 28 -17.31 9.58 23.81
CA GLN A 28 -17.82 8.22 23.93
C GLN A 28 -17.42 7.37 22.75
N VAL A 29 -17.17 6.08 22.99
CA VAL A 29 -17.01 5.06 21.96
C VAL A 29 -18.08 3.99 22.17
N GLN A 30 -18.86 3.73 21.14
CA GLN A 30 -19.89 2.69 21.16
C GLN A 30 -19.62 1.67 20.08
N HIS A 31 -19.66 0.39 20.45
CA HIS A 31 -19.58 -0.73 19.51
C HIS A 31 -20.99 -1.24 19.23
N GLU A 32 -21.36 -1.25 17.96
CA GLU A 32 -22.62 -1.79 17.48
C GLU A 32 -22.39 -3.16 16.84
N LEU A 33 -23.13 -4.16 17.31
CA LEU A 33 -23.18 -5.48 16.68
C LEU A 33 -24.31 -5.46 15.66
N LEU A 34 -23.93 -5.52 14.39
CA LEU A 34 -24.89 -5.56 13.29
C LEU A 34 -25.41 -6.98 13.07
N GLU A 35 -26.69 -7.14 12.84
CA GLU A 35 -27.32 -8.44 12.55
C GLU A 35 -26.85 -9.05 11.22
N ALA A 36 -26.42 -8.21 10.28
CA ALA A 36 -25.89 -8.62 8.96
C ALA A 36 -24.68 -7.75 8.58
N PRO A 37 -23.74 -8.31 7.77
CA PRO A 37 -22.61 -7.54 7.26
C PRO A 37 -23.08 -6.36 6.39
N VAL A 38 -22.55 -5.16 6.69
CA VAL A 38 -22.77 -3.96 5.89
C VAL A 38 -21.58 -3.73 4.98
N LYS A 39 -21.85 -3.42 3.71
CA LYS A 39 -20.81 -3.07 2.75
C LYS A 39 -20.25 -1.70 3.08
N VAL A 40 -18.97 -1.64 3.44
CA VAL A 40 -18.25 -0.40 3.70
C VAL A 40 -17.32 -0.09 2.55
N TYR A 41 -17.11 1.20 2.27
CA TYR A 41 -16.18 1.69 1.28
C TYR A 41 -15.05 2.40 1.98
N ASN A 42 -13.83 2.16 1.51
CA ASN A 42 -12.64 2.77 2.04
C ASN A 42 -11.96 3.58 0.94
N LEU A 43 -11.61 4.83 1.23
CA LEU A 43 -10.87 5.67 0.31
C LEU A 43 -9.38 5.33 0.39
N ASN A 44 -8.77 5.09 -0.76
CA ASN A 44 -7.33 4.93 -0.85
C ASN A 44 -6.73 6.20 -1.46
N VAL A 45 -6.13 7.02 -0.60
CA VAL A 45 -5.38 8.22 -1.04
C VAL A 45 -3.95 7.79 -1.35
N GLU A 46 -3.55 7.98 -2.61
CA GLU A 46 -2.22 7.59 -3.08
C GLU A 46 -1.15 8.39 -2.31
N ASP A 47 -0.08 7.71 -1.92
CA ASP A 47 1.09 8.16 -1.17
C ASP A 47 0.87 8.57 0.30
N TYR A 48 -0.22 9.22 0.65
CA TYR A 48 -0.44 9.74 2.00
C TYR A 48 -1.28 8.83 2.89
N HIS A 49 -2.20 8.06 2.30
CA HIS A 49 -3.17 7.19 3.00
C HIS A 49 -3.96 7.91 4.11
N THR A 50 -3.98 9.23 4.07
CA THR A 50 -4.67 10.09 5.04
C THR A 50 -5.70 10.95 4.33
N TYR A 51 -6.83 11.15 4.98
CA TYR A 51 -7.88 12.05 4.53
C TYR A 51 -8.72 12.52 5.71
N PHE A 52 -9.57 13.51 5.47
CA PHE A 52 -10.44 14.03 6.50
C PHE A 52 -11.85 13.46 6.33
N VAL A 53 -12.48 13.12 7.45
CA VAL A 53 -13.85 12.60 7.51
C VAL A 53 -14.70 13.48 8.41
N SER A 54 -16.03 13.39 8.24
CA SER A 54 -17.05 14.18 8.91
C SER A 54 -16.99 15.68 8.61
N ASP A 55 -18.05 16.39 8.96
CA ASP A 55 -18.14 17.85 8.82
C ASP A 55 -17.09 18.57 9.68
N SER A 56 -16.66 17.96 10.77
CA SER A 56 -15.61 18.47 11.64
C SER A 56 -14.19 18.32 11.06
N GLY A 57 -14.01 17.60 9.96
CA GLY A 57 -12.72 17.41 9.34
C GLY A 57 -11.74 16.62 10.20
N LEU A 58 -12.15 15.47 10.73
CA LEU A 58 -11.29 14.59 11.52
C LEU A 58 -10.25 13.92 10.61
N LEU A 59 -8.97 14.04 10.97
CA LEU A 59 -7.87 13.38 10.24
C LEU A 59 -7.87 11.88 10.54
N VAL A 60 -8.03 11.08 9.49
CA VAL A 60 -7.95 9.62 9.55
C VAL A 60 -6.87 9.08 8.63
N HIS A 61 -6.31 7.94 9.02
CA HIS A 61 -5.34 7.19 8.22
C HIS A 61 -5.93 5.85 7.84
N ASN A 62 -6.08 5.63 6.55
CA ASN A 62 -6.52 4.33 6.05
C ASN A 62 -5.30 3.47 5.74
N LYS A 63 -4.92 2.63 6.68
CA LYS A 63 -3.93 1.60 6.46
C LYS A 63 -4.56 0.44 5.67
N CYS A 64 -4.83 0.67 4.38
CA CYS A 64 -5.16 -0.44 3.49
C CYS A 64 -3.94 -1.34 3.36
N GLY A 65 -3.97 -2.47 4.05
CA GLY A 65 -2.99 -3.56 3.99
C GLY A 65 -1.56 -3.10 3.76
N GLY A 66 -0.62 -3.49 4.58
CA GLY A 66 0.77 -2.99 4.62
C GLY A 66 1.41 -2.66 3.27
N THR A 67 2.41 -1.80 3.28
CA THR A 67 3.24 -1.58 2.09
C THR A 67 4.15 -2.79 1.86
N GLY A 68 4.51 -3.03 0.62
CA GLY A 68 5.36 -4.15 0.25
C GLY A 68 5.67 -4.13 -1.25
N SER A 69 6.30 -5.18 -1.70
CA SER A 69 6.48 -5.46 -3.12
C SER A 69 5.71 -6.72 -3.50
N TYR A 70 5.38 -6.87 -4.77
CA TYR A 70 4.68 -8.06 -5.26
C TYR A 70 5.15 -8.50 -6.63
N GLU A 71 4.95 -9.77 -6.89
CA GLU A 71 5.20 -10.40 -8.18
C GLU A 71 3.91 -11.05 -8.67
N ILE A 72 3.65 -10.94 -9.96
CA ILE A 72 2.52 -11.55 -10.65
C ILE A 72 3.09 -12.35 -11.81
N GLU A 73 2.71 -13.60 -11.94
CA GLU A 73 3.05 -14.45 -13.07
C GLU A 73 1.82 -14.72 -13.92
N PHE A 74 2.02 -14.73 -15.23
CA PHE A 74 0.99 -14.96 -16.24
C PHE A 74 1.23 -16.27 -16.98
N GLU A 75 0.19 -16.79 -17.63
CA GLU A 75 0.21 -18.08 -18.32
C GLU A 75 1.27 -18.13 -19.43
N SER A 76 1.53 -17.03 -20.11
CA SER A 76 2.60 -16.89 -21.10
C SER A 76 4.03 -17.03 -20.55
N GLY A 77 4.20 -17.11 -19.22
CA GLY A 77 5.49 -17.05 -18.54
C GLY A 77 6.01 -15.63 -18.30
N LYS A 78 5.27 -14.60 -18.73
CA LYS A 78 5.59 -13.22 -18.38
C LYS A 78 5.36 -12.96 -16.89
N ASN A 79 6.05 -11.96 -16.37
CA ASN A 79 5.86 -11.50 -15.00
C ASN A 79 5.64 -9.99 -14.93
N TYR A 80 5.08 -9.55 -13.82
CA TYR A 80 5.00 -8.14 -13.45
C TYR A 80 5.39 -7.98 -11.99
N VAL A 81 6.28 -7.04 -11.72
CA VAL A 81 6.71 -6.67 -10.37
C VAL A 81 6.19 -5.28 -10.06
N GLY A 82 5.66 -5.09 -8.86
CA GLY A 82 5.13 -3.80 -8.43
C GLY A 82 5.28 -3.57 -6.93
N LYS A 83 5.07 -2.33 -6.51
CA LYS A 83 5.08 -1.91 -5.10
C LYS A 83 3.68 -1.54 -4.65
N GLY A 84 3.35 -1.93 -3.44
CA GLY A 84 2.06 -1.61 -2.79
C GLY A 84 1.58 -2.71 -1.88
N GLY A 85 0.33 -2.59 -1.42
CA GLY A 85 -0.33 -3.62 -0.62
C GLY A 85 -1.02 -4.69 -1.47
N PRO A 86 -1.61 -5.73 -0.83
CA PRO A 86 -2.32 -6.81 -1.52
C PRO A 86 -3.44 -6.33 -2.45
N SER A 87 -4.16 -5.27 -2.06
CA SER A 87 -5.23 -4.69 -2.89
C SER A 87 -4.67 -4.15 -4.21
N ARG A 88 -3.54 -3.42 -4.18
CA ARG A 88 -2.88 -2.92 -5.39
C ARG A 88 -2.37 -4.05 -6.27
N MET A 89 -1.79 -5.09 -5.67
CA MET A 89 -1.40 -6.31 -6.40
C MET A 89 -2.59 -6.90 -7.17
N ASN A 90 -3.75 -7.03 -6.54
CA ASN A 90 -4.95 -7.58 -7.19
C ASN A 90 -5.45 -6.68 -8.34
N VAL A 91 -5.38 -5.37 -8.17
CA VAL A 91 -5.72 -4.43 -9.26
C VAL A 91 -4.74 -4.57 -10.42
N SER A 92 -3.42 -4.57 -10.14
CA SER A 92 -2.39 -4.76 -11.16
C SER A 92 -2.55 -6.10 -11.90
N ALA A 93 -2.82 -7.18 -11.18
CA ALA A 93 -3.04 -8.49 -11.77
C ALA A 93 -4.20 -8.47 -12.78
N ARG A 94 -5.33 -7.88 -12.39
CA ARG A 94 -6.50 -7.75 -13.27
C ARG A 94 -6.19 -6.88 -14.49
N VAL A 95 -5.56 -5.71 -14.28
CA VAL A 95 -5.27 -4.76 -15.36
C VAL A 95 -4.32 -5.37 -16.39
N HIS A 96 -3.22 -5.98 -15.95
CA HIS A 96 -2.26 -6.60 -16.87
C HIS A 96 -2.83 -7.83 -17.56
N SER A 97 -3.59 -8.67 -16.86
CA SER A 97 -4.27 -9.81 -17.47
C SER A 97 -5.22 -9.39 -18.58
N GLN A 98 -6.00 -8.34 -18.36
CA GLN A 98 -6.90 -7.80 -19.39
C GLN A 98 -6.16 -7.14 -20.55
N LEU A 99 -5.14 -6.32 -20.24
CA LEU A 99 -4.37 -5.58 -21.24
C LEU A 99 -3.64 -6.51 -22.24
N TYR A 100 -3.09 -7.60 -21.73
CA TYR A 100 -2.30 -8.54 -22.52
C TYR A 100 -3.10 -9.81 -22.92
N ASN A 101 -4.37 -9.93 -22.51
CA ASN A 101 -5.20 -11.13 -22.66
C ASN A 101 -4.45 -12.39 -22.18
N ASP A 102 -3.83 -12.29 -20.99
CA ASP A 102 -2.93 -13.28 -20.43
C ASP A 102 -3.37 -13.60 -18.99
N PRO A 103 -3.89 -14.83 -18.73
CA PRO A 103 -4.39 -15.19 -17.41
C PRO A 103 -3.31 -15.17 -16.33
N VAL A 104 -3.70 -14.76 -15.12
CA VAL A 104 -2.82 -14.78 -13.96
C VAL A 104 -2.70 -16.20 -13.42
N VAL A 105 -1.47 -16.68 -13.28
CA VAL A 105 -1.15 -18.00 -12.71
C VAL A 105 -0.80 -17.88 -11.23
N SER A 106 0.02 -16.91 -10.84
CA SER A 106 0.41 -16.72 -9.45
C SER A 106 0.52 -15.25 -9.04
N LYS A 107 0.37 -15.00 -7.73
CA LYS A 107 0.56 -13.70 -7.10
C LYS A 107 1.26 -13.89 -5.77
N ILE A 108 2.40 -13.23 -5.60
CA ILE A 108 3.18 -13.28 -4.35
C ILE A 108 3.36 -11.86 -3.85
N TRP A 109 2.92 -11.59 -2.63
CA TRP A 109 3.13 -10.32 -1.95
C TRP A 109 4.12 -10.47 -0.81
N THR A 110 5.12 -9.58 -0.76
CA THR A 110 6.13 -9.54 0.29
C THR A 110 5.94 -8.25 1.09
N PRO A 111 5.62 -8.32 2.39
CA PRO A 111 5.47 -7.12 3.22
C PRO A 111 6.81 -6.41 3.39
N ALA A 112 6.76 -5.08 3.51
CA ALA A 112 7.92 -4.26 3.85
C ALA A 112 7.59 -3.35 5.04
N PRO A 113 8.59 -3.04 5.89
CA PRO A 113 8.38 -2.22 7.08
C PRO A 113 8.01 -0.76 6.76
N ASN A 114 8.40 -0.27 5.59
CA ASN A 114 8.12 1.07 5.11
C ASN A 114 8.18 1.17 3.58
N THR A 115 7.78 2.32 3.05
CA THR A 115 7.74 2.59 1.61
C THR A 115 9.11 2.53 0.95
N THR A 116 10.16 3.00 1.61
CA THR A 116 11.54 2.97 1.09
C THR A 116 12.01 1.54 0.87
N THR A 117 11.83 0.67 1.86
CA THR A 117 12.16 -0.76 1.75
C THR A 117 11.32 -1.42 0.66
N ALA A 118 10.03 -1.11 0.57
CA ALA A 118 9.16 -1.65 -0.48
C ALA A 118 9.64 -1.31 -1.90
N PHE A 119 10.14 -0.09 -2.11
CA PHE A 119 10.73 0.31 -3.41
C PHE A 119 12.05 -0.41 -3.69
N VAL A 120 12.90 -0.61 -2.68
CA VAL A 120 14.15 -1.36 -2.84
C VAL A 120 13.86 -2.82 -3.18
N ASP A 121 12.90 -3.45 -2.49
CA ASP A 121 12.49 -4.83 -2.77
C ASP A 121 11.90 -4.98 -4.18
N GLU A 122 11.07 -4.03 -4.60
CA GLU A 122 10.55 -3.98 -5.97
C GLU A 122 11.69 -3.91 -6.99
N TYR A 123 12.68 -3.04 -6.76
CA TYR A 123 13.84 -2.95 -7.64
C TYR A 123 14.65 -4.25 -7.69
N ILE A 124 14.91 -4.90 -6.55
CA ILE A 124 15.65 -6.16 -6.48
C ILE A 124 14.92 -7.24 -7.29
N LYS A 125 13.61 -7.37 -7.12
CA LYS A 125 12.78 -8.31 -7.88
C LYS A 125 12.81 -8.02 -9.38
N MET A 126 12.71 -6.74 -9.76
CA MET A 126 12.86 -6.33 -11.17
C MET A 126 14.24 -6.65 -11.72
N ALA A 127 15.31 -6.50 -10.92
CA ALA A 127 16.67 -6.81 -11.36
C ALA A 127 16.84 -8.31 -11.67
N VAL A 128 16.14 -9.17 -10.95
CA VAL A 128 16.11 -10.63 -11.18
C VAL A 128 15.26 -10.98 -12.41
N ARG A 129 14.08 -10.38 -12.57
CA ARG A 129 13.12 -10.71 -13.65
C ARG A 129 13.41 -9.98 -14.95
N GLY A 130 14.13 -8.87 -14.89
CA GLY A 130 14.40 -7.97 -16.01
C GLY A 130 13.35 -6.87 -16.17
N VAL A 131 13.68 -5.89 -16.99
CA VAL A 131 12.82 -4.76 -17.35
C VAL A 131 12.93 -4.54 -18.85
N ASN A 132 11.81 -4.22 -19.49
CA ASN A 132 11.73 -3.96 -20.93
C ASN A 132 12.29 -5.11 -21.80
N ASN A 133 11.93 -6.34 -21.45
CA ASN A 133 12.26 -7.54 -22.22
C ASN A 133 11.01 -8.39 -22.47
N THR A 134 11.15 -9.47 -23.21
CA THR A 134 10.02 -10.34 -23.62
C THR A 134 9.34 -11.08 -22.45
N ASN A 135 10.05 -11.21 -21.33
CA ASN A 135 9.61 -12.01 -20.19
C ASN A 135 8.98 -11.19 -19.06
N THR A 136 8.83 -9.88 -19.25
CA THR A 136 8.24 -9.01 -18.22
C THR A 136 7.29 -7.97 -18.80
N CYS A 137 6.26 -7.62 -18.04
CA CYS A 137 5.38 -6.49 -18.30
C CYS A 137 5.93 -5.16 -17.77
N ASN A 138 7.05 -5.17 -17.04
CA ASN A 138 7.69 -3.96 -16.55
C ASN A 138 8.45 -3.25 -17.66
N ILE A 139 8.09 -2.01 -17.95
CA ILE A 139 8.69 -1.19 -19.03
C ILE A 139 9.80 -0.28 -18.47
N ILE A 140 9.65 0.21 -17.24
CA ILE A 140 10.57 1.12 -16.57
C ILE A 140 11.03 0.56 -15.23
N TRP A 141 12.22 0.96 -14.81
CA TRP A 141 12.75 0.60 -13.50
C TRP A 141 12.02 1.28 -12.35
N SER A 142 11.90 0.54 -11.24
CA SER A 142 11.43 1.09 -9.96
C SER A 142 12.28 2.30 -9.51
N PRO A 143 11.67 3.31 -8.89
CA PRO A 143 12.38 4.37 -8.15
C PRO A 143 13.37 3.80 -7.11
N GLY A 144 13.13 2.60 -6.61
CA GLY A 144 14.01 1.87 -5.69
C GLY A 144 15.42 1.67 -6.20
N ARG A 145 15.64 1.67 -7.52
CA ARG A 145 16.98 1.62 -8.12
C ARG A 145 17.90 2.73 -7.62
N ARG A 146 17.40 3.96 -7.57
CA ARG A 146 18.19 5.11 -7.10
C ARG A 146 18.47 5.01 -5.60
N ILE A 147 17.51 4.53 -4.85
CA ILE A 147 17.64 4.33 -3.39
C ILE A 147 18.70 3.27 -3.11
N TYR A 148 18.59 2.11 -3.77
CA TYR A 148 19.53 1.00 -3.64
C TYR A 148 20.98 1.42 -3.96
N ILE A 149 21.20 2.13 -5.06
CA ILE A 149 22.53 2.61 -5.45
C ILE A 149 23.12 3.56 -4.38
N LYS A 150 22.32 4.49 -3.84
CA LYS A 150 22.78 5.39 -2.78
C LYS A 150 23.15 4.62 -1.51
N MET A 151 22.36 3.63 -1.11
CA MET A 151 22.65 2.78 0.04
C MET A 151 23.95 1.97 -0.16
N ALA A 152 24.13 1.38 -1.34
CA ALA A 152 25.34 0.63 -1.65
C ALA A 152 26.59 1.52 -1.64
N GLN A 153 26.51 2.74 -2.17
CA GLN A 153 27.62 3.71 -2.14
C GLN A 153 27.99 4.14 -0.72
N SER A 154 27.03 4.28 0.20
CA SER A 154 27.30 4.64 1.58
C SER A 154 27.98 3.54 2.41
N LEU A 155 27.95 2.30 1.95
CA LEU A 155 28.62 1.16 2.60
C LEU A 155 30.09 1.01 2.14
N LEU A 156 30.51 1.73 1.11
CA LEU A 156 31.87 1.69 0.56
C LEU A 156 32.75 2.86 1.03
N GLN A 157 32.20 3.75 1.85
CA GLN A 157 32.90 4.88 2.50
C GLN A 157 33.21 4.55 3.96
#